data_ffc21c0635e4c0a0db7a171185596224
#
_entry.id   ffc21c0635e4c0a0db7a171185596224
#
_cell.length_a   1.000
_cell.length_b   1.000
_cell.length_c   1.000
_cell.angle_alpha   90.00
_cell.angle_beta   90.00
_cell.angle_gamma   90.00
#
_symmetry.space_group_name_H-M   'P 1'
#
loop_
_entity.id
_entity.type
_entity.pdbx_description
1 polymer ?
#
loop_
_entity_poly.entity_id
_entity_poly.type
_entity_poly.pdbx_seq_one_letter_code
_entity_poly.pdbx_strand_id
1 'polypeptide(L)'
;LLVCLLSAAAPLQAQDMQQAQKLIDQAQKYLYNNPKQASYYAAQASALFPEDEPSEVRAQAMILYCQAEQLLGNFDLSIKNLYDTQKYIHPTNKKQMAQLCSLMGRVYSKLGDYNKAIELNDKATSIFKSIGDSTSVAGCYNERGVMHHFMSEFTVAERFFQRALAINRAQRNLKEIATNLNNLCLYRGNTEEKLFFIQEAITINKNLDAQWSLGENYNNMGKQYYYDKQYSKALEALHKAYEYAHNIGARELICDNYEYSSMVYAAIGDYAQAYKYLDKRYHLGKELQSSNKLRNIEQEISYKRYQDQKYATEMQEQTY
;
A
#
# COMPACT_ATOMS: atom_id res chain seq x y z
N LEU A 1 -27.05 36.11 35.20
CA LEU A 1 -26.16 36.32 34.05
C LEU A 1 -25.17 35.11 33.98
N LEU A 2 -25.64 33.98 33.37
CA LEU A 2 -24.80 32.85 33.00
C LEU A 2 -24.21 33.18 31.64
N VAL A 3 -22.93 33.50 31.59
CA VAL A 3 -22.17 33.57 30.35
C VAL A 3 -21.81 32.11 29.98
N CYS A 4 -22.53 31.52 29.05
CA CYS A 4 -22.11 30.30 28.37
C CYS A 4 -20.85 30.64 27.57
N LEU A 5 -19.68 30.24 28.07
CA LEU A 5 -18.45 30.14 27.30
C LEU A 5 -18.60 28.96 26.35
N LEU A 6 -19.23 29.20 25.19
CA LEU A 6 -18.98 28.39 24.00
C LEU A 6 -17.51 28.59 23.65
N SER A 7 -16.69 27.62 23.97
CA SER A 7 -15.35 27.51 23.39
C SER A 7 -15.52 27.21 21.91
N ALA A 8 -15.75 28.23 21.09
CA ALA A 8 -15.62 28.12 19.65
C ALA A 8 -14.17 27.72 19.40
N ALA A 9 -13.96 26.49 18.90
CA ALA A 9 -12.66 26.09 18.40
C ALA A 9 -12.25 27.16 17.38
N ALA A 10 -11.12 27.82 17.65
CA ALA A 10 -10.62 28.85 16.74
C ALA A 10 -10.42 28.22 15.36
N PRO A 11 -10.88 28.87 14.28
CA PRO A 11 -10.63 28.33 12.94
C PRO A 11 -9.13 28.14 12.75
N LEU A 12 -8.73 27.00 12.19
CA LEU A 12 -7.32 26.73 11.89
C LEU A 12 -6.73 27.95 11.19
N GLN A 13 -5.62 28.45 11.73
CA GLN A 13 -4.98 29.63 11.15
C GLN A 13 -4.49 29.28 9.74
N ALA A 14 -4.55 30.22 8.80
CA ALA A 14 -4.07 30.03 7.43
C ALA A 14 -2.61 29.52 7.41
N GLN A 15 -1.84 29.84 8.43
CA GLN A 15 -0.46 29.37 8.64
C GLN A 15 -0.40 27.85 8.89
N ASP A 16 -1.32 27.28 9.68
CA ASP A 16 -1.36 25.82 9.96
C ASP A 16 -1.75 25.03 8.71
N MET A 17 -2.69 25.56 7.90
CA MET A 17 -3.06 24.98 6.62
C MET A 17 -1.87 24.96 5.64
N GLN A 18 -1.11 26.04 5.55
CA GLN A 18 0.07 26.11 4.69
C GLN A 18 1.18 25.17 5.18
N GLN A 19 1.37 25.06 6.48
CA GLN A 19 2.32 24.12 7.08
C GLN A 19 1.92 22.68 6.83
N ALA A 20 0.65 22.33 7.02
CA ALA A 20 0.13 20.99 6.73
C ALA A 20 0.34 20.60 5.26
N GLN A 21 0.05 21.51 4.33
CA GLN A 21 0.26 21.24 2.91
C GLN A 21 1.73 20.99 2.59
N LYS A 22 2.67 21.74 3.14
CA LYS A 22 4.12 21.50 2.97
C LYS A 22 4.54 20.13 3.49
N LEU A 23 4.00 19.71 4.65
CA LEU A 23 4.29 18.39 5.21
C LEU A 23 3.68 17.26 4.35
N ILE A 24 2.48 17.45 3.81
CA ILE A 24 1.84 16.52 2.85
C ILE A 24 2.68 16.39 1.59
N ASP A 25 3.15 17.48 1.01
CA ASP A 25 4.01 17.48 -0.18
C ASP A 25 5.33 16.72 0.09
N GLN A 26 5.91 16.91 1.27
CA GLN A 26 7.09 16.14 1.71
C GLN A 26 6.76 14.65 1.87
N ALA A 27 5.64 14.31 2.50
CA ALA A 27 5.22 12.91 2.64
C ALA A 27 5.03 12.25 1.28
N GLN A 28 4.40 12.92 0.33
CA GLN A 28 4.24 12.43 -1.05
C GLN A 28 5.59 12.21 -1.75
N LYS A 29 6.53 13.15 -1.60
CA LYS A 29 7.88 13.05 -2.18
C LYS A 29 8.64 11.83 -1.66
N TYR A 30 8.53 11.52 -0.38
CA TYR A 30 9.27 10.43 0.25
C TYR A 30 8.56 9.07 0.21
N LEU A 31 7.31 9.00 -0.23
CA LEU A 31 6.47 7.80 -0.08
C LEU A 31 7.12 6.50 -0.58
N TYR A 32 7.81 6.53 -1.72
CA TYR A 32 8.40 5.35 -2.35
C TYR A 32 9.93 5.25 -2.23
N ASN A 33 10.59 6.32 -1.79
CA ASN A 33 12.04 6.32 -1.59
C ASN A 33 12.46 6.34 -0.12
N ASN A 34 11.59 6.79 0.77
CA ASN A 34 11.77 6.69 2.22
C ASN A 34 10.42 6.64 2.96
N PRO A 35 9.71 5.50 2.97
CA PRO A 35 8.39 5.40 3.60
C PRO A 35 8.37 5.78 5.09
N LYS A 36 9.45 5.57 5.84
CA LYS A 36 9.56 6.00 7.25
C LYS A 36 9.45 7.52 7.37
N GLN A 37 10.14 8.23 6.50
CA GLN A 37 10.11 9.69 6.48
C GLN A 37 8.75 10.21 5.98
N ALA A 38 8.14 9.53 5.01
CA ALA A 38 6.80 9.83 4.55
C ALA A 38 5.76 9.67 5.67
N SER A 39 5.81 8.56 6.41
CA SER A 39 4.96 8.31 7.59
C SER A 39 5.12 9.43 8.63
N TYR A 40 6.35 9.81 8.94
CA TYR A 40 6.64 10.88 9.89
C TYR A 40 6.03 12.23 9.49
N TYR A 41 6.24 12.67 8.23
CA TYR A 41 5.67 13.94 7.75
C TYR A 41 4.14 13.91 7.69
N ALA A 42 3.56 12.79 7.26
CA ALA A 42 2.11 12.63 7.20
C ALA A 42 1.47 12.66 8.60
N ALA A 43 2.10 12.02 9.59
CA ALA A 43 1.66 12.08 10.98
C ALA A 43 1.72 13.49 11.53
N GLN A 44 2.80 14.23 11.28
CA GLN A 44 2.91 15.64 11.70
C GLN A 44 1.85 16.52 11.04
N ALA A 45 1.58 16.34 9.74
CA ALA A 45 0.53 17.08 9.05
C ALA A 45 -0.84 16.84 9.69
N SER A 46 -1.16 15.57 10.00
CA SER A 46 -2.41 15.19 10.65
C SER A 46 -2.56 15.80 12.05
N ALA A 47 -1.48 15.89 12.82
CA ALA A 47 -1.47 16.41 14.19
C ALA A 47 -1.74 17.92 14.30
N LEU A 48 -1.68 18.67 13.19
CA LEU A 48 -2.03 20.09 13.17
C LEU A 48 -3.55 20.35 13.25
N PHE A 49 -4.38 19.29 13.13
CA PHE A 49 -5.83 19.41 13.10
C PHE A 49 -6.48 18.81 14.34
N PRO A 50 -7.59 19.42 14.84
CA PRO A 50 -8.37 18.86 15.94
C PRO A 50 -8.90 17.46 15.64
N GLU A 51 -9.05 16.62 16.67
CA GLU A 51 -9.49 15.23 16.49
C GLU A 51 -10.98 15.08 16.11
N ASP A 52 -11.80 16.05 16.48
CA ASP A 52 -13.26 15.95 16.40
C ASP A 52 -13.86 16.66 15.20
N GLU A 53 -13.04 17.30 14.34
CA GLU A 53 -13.54 18.03 13.18
C GLU A 53 -13.19 17.33 11.85
N PRO A 54 -14.16 17.15 10.93
CA PRO A 54 -13.88 16.72 9.57
C PRO A 54 -12.93 17.69 8.87
N SER A 55 -11.85 17.18 8.31
CA SER A 55 -10.86 17.99 7.58
C SER A 55 -10.32 17.21 6.40
N GLU A 56 -10.54 17.73 5.19
CA GLU A 56 -10.02 17.10 3.96
C GLU A 56 -8.48 17.01 3.96
N VAL A 57 -7.81 17.99 4.54
CA VAL A 57 -6.35 18.03 4.64
C VAL A 57 -5.85 16.98 5.63
N ARG A 58 -6.52 16.86 6.80
CA ARG A 58 -6.24 15.78 7.76
C ARG A 58 -6.47 14.41 7.14
N ALA A 59 -7.61 14.21 6.46
CA ALA A 59 -7.90 12.96 5.77
C ALA A 59 -6.82 12.63 4.73
N GLN A 60 -6.35 13.61 3.95
CA GLN A 60 -5.27 13.42 2.99
C GLN A 60 -3.95 13.02 3.66
N ALA A 61 -3.59 13.66 4.77
CA ALA A 61 -2.41 13.32 5.56
C ALA A 61 -2.50 11.88 6.10
N MET A 62 -3.65 11.50 6.67
CA MET A 62 -3.88 10.15 7.20
C MET A 62 -3.87 9.08 6.10
N ILE A 63 -4.40 9.37 4.91
CA ILE A 63 -4.31 8.48 3.74
C ILE A 63 -2.83 8.23 3.38
N LEU A 64 -2.01 9.27 3.32
CA LEU A 64 -0.57 9.14 3.04
C LEU A 64 0.17 8.39 4.16
N TYR A 65 -0.17 8.65 5.41
CA TYR A 65 0.35 7.90 6.54
C TYR A 65 0.08 6.41 6.39
N CYS A 66 -1.17 6.04 6.12
CA CYS A 66 -1.56 4.65 5.93
C CYS A 66 -0.87 4.00 4.72
N GLN A 67 -0.65 4.74 3.63
CA GLN A 67 0.11 4.26 2.48
C GLN A 67 1.57 3.96 2.86
N ALA A 68 2.21 4.86 3.59
CA ALA A 68 3.58 4.66 4.06
C ALA A 68 3.70 3.46 4.99
N GLU A 69 2.75 3.29 5.93
CA GLU A 69 2.70 2.13 6.83
C GLU A 69 2.52 0.80 6.08
N GLN A 70 1.74 0.79 4.98
CA GLN A 70 1.62 -0.40 4.11
C GLN A 70 2.96 -0.75 3.44
N LEU A 71 3.70 0.24 2.95
CA LEU A 71 5.03 0.02 2.36
C LEU A 71 6.06 -0.48 3.38
N LEU A 72 5.87 -0.15 4.66
CA LEU A 72 6.67 -0.66 5.78
C LEU A 72 6.22 -2.04 6.27
N GLY A 73 5.08 -2.54 5.78
CA GLY A 73 4.49 -3.82 6.20
C GLY A 73 3.71 -3.76 7.51
N ASN A 74 3.33 -2.57 7.98
CA ASN A 74 2.54 -2.35 9.19
C ASN A 74 1.03 -2.35 8.87
N PHE A 75 0.52 -3.48 8.35
CA PHE A 75 -0.85 -3.59 7.84
C PHE A 75 -1.91 -3.44 8.92
N ASP A 76 -1.67 -3.94 10.13
CA ASP A 76 -2.53 -3.79 11.31
C ASP A 76 -2.70 -2.32 11.71
N LEU A 77 -1.61 -1.58 11.76
CA LEU A 77 -1.63 -0.14 12.04
C LEU A 77 -2.35 0.63 10.93
N SER A 78 -2.06 0.28 9.66
CA SER A 78 -2.70 0.92 8.52
C SER A 78 -4.21 0.73 8.51
N ILE A 79 -4.72 -0.50 8.68
CA ILE A 79 -6.17 -0.75 8.62
C ILE A 79 -6.92 -0.04 9.73
N LYS A 80 -6.37 -0.03 10.96
CA LYS A 80 -6.95 0.70 12.09
C LYS A 80 -7.09 2.19 11.78
N ASN A 81 -6.02 2.82 11.30
CA ASN A 81 -6.03 4.24 10.95
C ASN A 81 -6.91 4.55 9.73
N LEU A 82 -7.06 3.65 8.77
CA LEU A 82 -7.98 3.83 7.64
C LEU A 82 -9.44 3.89 8.11
N TYR A 83 -9.83 3.06 9.07
CA TYR A 83 -11.17 3.14 9.65
C TYR A 83 -11.39 4.45 10.44
N ASP A 84 -10.39 4.91 11.19
CA ASP A 84 -10.46 6.20 11.88
C ASP A 84 -10.48 7.38 10.90
N THR A 85 -9.77 7.27 9.76
CA THR A 85 -9.72 8.32 8.73
C THR A 85 -11.10 8.59 8.11
N GLN A 86 -11.97 7.57 8.04
CA GLN A 86 -13.30 7.70 7.44
C GLN A 86 -14.12 8.85 8.04
N LYS A 87 -13.98 9.12 9.33
CA LYS A 87 -14.71 10.19 10.03
C LYS A 87 -14.29 11.60 9.60
N TYR A 88 -13.06 11.76 9.07
CA TYR A 88 -12.53 13.05 8.61
C TYR A 88 -12.85 13.37 7.16
N ILE A 89 -13.31 12.36 6.39
CA ILE A 89 -13.64 12.54 4.96
C ILE A 89 -15.03 13.16 4.85
N HIS A 90 -15.09 14.33 4.22
CA HIS A 90 -16.39 14.93 3.91
C HIS A 90 -17.22 14.03 2.98
N PRO A 91 -18.52 13.81 3.20
CA PRO A 91 -19.34 12.89 2.42
C PRO A 91 -19.35 13.18 0.91
N THR A 92 -19.13 14.43 0.50
CA THR A 92 -19.05 14.82 -0.92
C THR A 92 -17.68 14.59 -1.55
N ASN A 93 -16.63 14.34 -0.75
CA ASN A 93 -15.28 14.10 -1.26
C ASN A 93 -15.13 12.65 -1.74
N LYS A 94 -15.73 12.38 -2.92
CA LYS A 94 -15.72 11.07 -3.57
C LYS A 94 -14.29 10.54 -3.78
N LYS A 95 -13.34 11.43 -4.11
CA LYS A 95 -11.95 11.03 -4.38
C LYS A 95 -11.29 10.41 -3.14
N GLN A 96 -11.35 11.09 -2.00
CA GLN A 96 -10.77 10.57 -0.75
C GLN A 96 -11.49 9.29 -0.29
N MET A 97 -12.80 9.21 -0.44
CA MET A 97 -13.56 7.99 -0.13
C MET A 97 -13.10 6.79 -0.99
N ALA A 98 -12.88 7.01 -2.29
CA ALA A 98 -12.38 5.97 -3.18
C ALA A 98 -10.94 5.56 -2.83
N GLN A 99 -10.06 6.51 -2.50
CA GLN A 99 -8.71 6.24 -2.03
C GLN A 99 -8.71 5.40 -0.75
N LEU A 100 -9.57 5.74 0.21
CA LEU A 100 -9.74 4.97 1.44
C LEU A 100 -10.15 3.52 1.14
N CYS A 101 -11.18 3.31 0.31
CA CYS A 101 -11.63 1.97 -0.08
C CYS A 101 -10.52 1.17 -0.78
N SER A 102 -9.76 1.80 -1.70
CA SER A 102 -8.65 1.16 -2.39
C SER A 102 -7.56 0.70 -1.42
N LEU A 103 -7.17 1.56 -0.46
CA LEU A 103 -6.16 1.22 0.53
C LEU A 103 -6.62 0.14 1.50
N MET A 104 -7.86 0.17 1.94
CA MET A 104 -8.44 -0.90 2.76
C MET A 104 -8.46 -2.22 1.98
N GLY A 105 -8.89 -2.21 0.73
CA GLY A 105 -8.88 -3.38 -0.15
C GLY A 105 -7.48 -4.00 -0.29
N ARG A 106 -6.44 -3.17 -0.41
CA ARG A 106 -5.05 -3.62 -0.45
C ARG A 106 -4.64 -4.34 0.85
N VAL A 107 -4.98 -3.78 2.01
CA VAL A 107 -4.67 -4.43 3.29
C VAL A 107 -5.39 -5.77 3.41
N TYR A 108 -6.69 -5.84 3.11
CA TYR A 108 -7.43 -7.11 3.14
C TYR A 108 -6.85 -8.15 2.18
N SER A 109 -6.40 -7.73 0.99
CA SER A 109 -5.70 -8.61 0.04
C SER A 109 -4.41 -9.20 0.63
N LYS A 110 -3.60 -8.36 1.31
CA LYS A 110 -2.36 -8.80 1.97
C LYS A 110 -2.61 -9.72 3.17
N LEU A 111 -3.74 -9.58 3.82
CA LEU A 111 -4.17 -10.43 4.92
C LEU A 111 -4.92 -11.70 4.47
N GLY A 112 -5.13 -11.88 3.15
CA GLY A 112 -5.73 -13.06 2.55
C GLY A 112 -7.26 -13.05 2.46
N ASP A 113 -7.93 -11.99 2.90
CA ASP A 113 -9.38 -11.81 2.69
C ASP A 113 -9.66 -11.20 1.32
N TYR A 114 -9.54 -12.04 0.29
CA TYR A 114 -9.72 -11.61 -1.10
C TYR A 114 -11.16 -11.18 -1.43
N ASN A 115 -12.18 -11.76 -0.78
CA ASN A 115 -13.57 -11.39 -1.02
C ASN A 115 -13.82 -9.94 -0.63
N LYS A 116 -13.42 -9.56 0.58
CA LYS A 116 -13.56 -8.19 1.08
C LYS A 116 -12.66 -7.21 0.32
N ALA A 117 -11.45 -7.65 -0.05
CA ALA A 117 -10.54 -6.87 -0.87
C ALA A 117 -11.16 -6.53 -2.23
N ILE A 118 -11.80 -7.49 -2.89
CA ILE A 118 -12.49 -7.34 -4.16
C ILE A 118 -13.67 -6.39 -4.04
N GLU A 119 -14.52 -6.56 -3.03
CA GLU A 119 -15.66 -5.66 -2.77
C GLU A 119 -15.22 -4.19 -2.64
N LEU A 120 -14.20 -3.94 -1.81
CA LEU A 120 -13.66 -2.60 -1.59
C LEU A 120 -13.01 -2.02 -2.86
N ASN A 121 -12.30 -2.84 -3.64
CA ASN A 121 -11.72 -2.44 -4.91
C ASN A 121 -12.79 -2.09 -5.95
N ASP A 122 -13.90 -2.85 -6.02
CA ASP A 122 -15.03 -2.54 -6.91
C ASP A 122 -15.69 -1.22 -6.54
N LYS A 123 -15.89 -0.97 -5.24
CA LYS A 123 -16.41 0.31 -4.75
C LYS A 123 -15.50 1.47 -5.13
N ALA A 124 -14.19 1.34 -4.90
CA ALA A 124 -13.21 2.36 -5.29
C ALA A 124 -13.21 2.60 -6.81
N THR A 125 -13.17 1.52 -7.60
CA THR A 125 -13.18 1.59 -9.07
C THR A 125 -14.43 2.30 -9.60
N SER A 126 -15.61 1.97 -9.05
CA SER A 126 -16.88 2.61 -9.43
C SER A 126 -16.86 4.12 -9.15
N ILE A 127 -16.38 4.51 -7.97
CA ILE A 127 -16.29 5.92 -7.60
C ILE A 127 -15.27 6.65 -8.49
N PHE A 128 -14.06 6.11 -8.71
CA PHE A 128 -13.06 6.74 -9.58
C PHE A 128 -13.57 6.89 -11.01
N LYS A 129 -14.30 5.91 -11.56
CA LYS A 129 -14.98 6.04 -12.86
C LYS A 129 -15.99 7.17 -12.86
N SER A 130 -16.79 7.31 -11.81
CA SER A 130 -17.84 8.34 -11.72
C SER A 130 -17.28 9.77 -11.68
N ILE A 131 -16.03 9.94 -11.24
CA ILE A 131 -15.34 11.25 -11.19
C ILE A 131 -14.32 11.44 -12.33
N GLY A 132 -14.23 10.49 -13.26
CA GLY A 132 -13.32 10.57 -14.42
C GLY A 132 -11.83 10.37 -14.09
N ASP A 133 -11.48 9.84 -12.91
CA ASP A 133 -10.09 9.59 -12.51
C ASP A 133 -9.57 8.27 -13.09
N SER A 134 -9.21 8.30 -14.38
CA SER A 134 -8.71 7.11 -15.09
C SER A 134 -7.40 6.57 -14.51
N THR A 135 -6.53 7.44 -13.96
CA THR A 135 -5.27 7.02 -13.34
C THR A 135 -5.54 6.12 -12.12
N SER A 136 -6.45 6.54 -11.25
CA SER A 136 -6.84 5.74 -10.08
C SER A 136 -7.59 4.46 -10.48
N VAL A 137 -8.38 4.50 -11.57
CA VAL A 137 -8.99 3.27 -12.15
C VAL A 137 -7.93 2.28 -12.59
N ALA A 138 -6.85 2.74 -13.25
CA ALA A 138 -5.74 1.87 -13.63
C ALA A 138 -5.05 1.27 -12.40
N GLY A 139 -4.87 2.04 -11.32
CA GLY A 139 -4.39 1.55 -10.03
C GLY A 139 -5.28 0.45 -9.46
N CYS A 140 -6.60 0.64 -9.47
CA CYS A 140 -7.56 -0.38 -9.03
C CYS A 140 -7.47 -1.66 -9.88
N TYR A 141 -7.29 -1.56 -11.19
CA TYR A 141 -7.08 -2.72 -12.04
C TYR A 141 -5.76 -3.44 -11.72
N ASN A 142 -4.69 -2.71 -11.44
CA ASN A 142 -3.44 -3.31 -11.00
C ASN A 142 -3.62 -4.10 -9.69
N GLU A 143 -4.25 -3.52 -8.67
CA GLU A 143 -4.57 -4.19 -7.42
C GLU A 143 -5.46 -5.43 -7.64
N ARG A 144 -6.45 -5.33 -8.53
CA ARG A 144 -7.30 -6.48 -8.90
C ARG A 144 -6.48 -7.60 -9.53
N GLY A 145 -5.51 -7.27 -10.39
CA GLY A 145 -4.58 -8.24 -10.95
C GLY A 145 -3.78 -8.96 -9.88
N VAL A 146 -3.28 -8.21 -8.87
CA VAL A 146 -2.57 -8.79 -7.72
C VAL A 146 -3.46 -9.74 -6.91
N MET A 147 -4.71 -9.38 -6.63
CA MET A 147 -5.66 -10.25 -5.93
C MET A 147 -5.87 -11.57 -6.67
N HIS A 148 -6.15 -11.52 -7.99
CA HIS A 148 -6.34 -12.72 -8.82
C HIS A 148 -5.06 -13.55 -8.93
N HIS A 149 -3.87 -12.93 -8.91
CA HIS A 149 -2.60 -13.67 -8.83
C HIS A 149 -2.52 -14.53 -7.57
N PHE A 150 -2.81 -13.97 -6.40
CA PHE A 150 -2.80 -14.72 -5.14
C PHE A 150 -3.90 -15.78 -5.05
N MET A 151 -5.00 -15.60 -5.78
CA MET A 151 -6.05 -16.60 -5.95
C MET A 151 -5.69 -17.69 -6.99
N SER A 152 -4.48 -17.63 -7.58
CA SER A 152 -4.02 -18.51 -8.65
C SER A 152 -4.82 -18.41 -9.96
N GLU A 153 -5.54 -17.34 -10.16
CA GLU A 153 -6.34 -17.03 -11.36
C GLU A 153 -5.51 -16.23 -12.38
N PHE A 154 -4.41 -16.82 -12.83
CA PHE A 154 -3.34 -16.14 -13.58
C PHE A 154 -3.79 -15.47 -14.87
N THR A 155 -4.69 -16.10 -15.64
CA THR A 155 -5.23 -15.51 -16.88
C THR A 155 -6.07 -14.25 -16.60
N VAL A 156 -6.81 -14.23 -15.49
CA VAL A 156 -7.60 -13.08 -15.08
C VAL A 156 -6.68 -11.96 -14.59
N ALA A 157 -5.66 -12.31 -13.79
CA ALA A 157 -4.64 -11.37 -13.30
C ALA A 157 -3.95 -10.65 -14.48
N GLU A 158 -3.49 -11.39 -15.47
CA GLU A 158 -2.84 -10.84 -16.67
C GLU A 158 -3.72 -9.81 -17.39
N ARG A 159 -5.01 -10.13 -17.60
CA ARG A 159 -5.96 -9.22 -18.27
C ARG A 159 -6.12 -7.90 -17.51
N PHE A 160 -6.14 -7.95 -16.20
CA PHE A 160 -6.23 -6.72 -15.38
C PHE A 160 -4.95 -5.89 -15.47
N PHE A 161 -3.76 -6.49 -15.42
CA PHE A 161 -2.50 -5.78 -15.59
C PHE A 161 -2.38 -5.15 -16.99
N GLN A 162 -2.85 -5.83 -18.05
CA GLN A 162 -2.88 -5.28 -19.40
C GLN A 162 -3.80 -4.07 -19.52
N ARG A 163 -4.99 -4.12 -18.90
CA ARG A 163 -5.93 -2.99 -18.86
C ARG A 163 -5.30 -1.78 -18.14
N ALA A 164 -4.65 -2.03 -17.00
CA ALA A 164 -3.95 -0.98 -16.26
C ALA A 164 -2.83 -0.35 -17.10
N LEU A 165 -1.99 -1.18 -17.75
CA LEU A 165 -0.90 -0.72 -18.61
C LEU A 165 -1.41 0.12 -19.78
N ALA A 166 -2.51 -0.29 -20.44
CA ALA A 166 -3.08 0.46 -21.56
C ALA A 166 -3.50 1.88 -21.15
N ILE A 167 -4.18 2.02 -19.98
CA ILE A 167 -4.57 3.33 -19.46
C ILE A 167 -3.34 4.15 -19.09
N ASN A 168 -2.37 3.58 -18.39
CA ASN A 168 -1.17 4.29 -17.94
C ASN A 168 -0.28 4.74 -19.10
N ARG A 169 -0.19 3.95 -20.17
CA ARG A 169 0.50 4.35 -21.42
C ARG A 169 -0.19 5.52 -22.10
N ALA A 170 -1.53 5.50 -22.20
CA ALA A 170 -2.30 6.60 -22.77
C ALA A 170 -2.10 7.91 -21.99
N GLN A 171 -1.89 7.82 -20.67
CA GLN A 171 -1.66 8.97 -19.80
C GLN A 171 -0.19 9.32 -19.61
N ARG A 172 0.74 8.56 -20.21
CA ARG A 172 2.19 8.71 -20.03
C ARG A 172 2.64 8.68 -18.57
N ASN A 173 1.96 7.90 -17.73
CA ASN A 173 2.28 7.74 -16.32
C ASN A 173 3.42 6.72 -16.14
N LEU A 174 4.66 7.21 -16.26
CA LEU A 174 5.86 6.36 -16.25
C LEU A 174 5.97 5.48 -15.03
N LYS A 175 5.64 5.99 -13.83
CA LYS A 175 5.69 5.22 -12.59
C LYS A 175 4.78 4.01 -12.63
N GLU A 176 3.52 4.21 -13.00
CA GLU A 176 2.54 3.12 -13.05
C GLU A 176 2.79 2.17 -14.24
N ILE A 177 3.39 2.68 -15.34
CA ILE A 177 3.88 1.82 -16.43
C ILE A 177 4.93 0.85 -15.90
N ALA A 178 5.93 1.33 -15.14
CA ALA A 178 6.96 0.48 -14.56
C ALA A 178 6.37 -0.60 -13.63
N THR A 179 5.39 -0.23 -12.79
CA THR A 179 4.66 -1.17 -11.93
C THR A 179 3.93 -2.25 -12.74
N ASN A 180 3.22 -1.84 -13.80
CA ASN A 180 2.49 -2.81 -14.63
C ASN A 180 3.44 -3.74 -15.40
N LEU A 181 4.56 -3.23 -15.92
CA LEU A 181 5.57 -4.05 -16.59
C LEU A 181 6.18 -5.08 -15.63
N ASN A 182 6.50 -4.66 -14.41
CA ASN A 182 7.01 -5.55 -13.37
C ASN A 182 6.01 -6.68 -13.01
N ASN A 183 4.72 -6.38 -12.95
CA ASN A 183 3.69 -7.39 -12.71
C ASN A 183 3.48 -8.30 -13.92
N LEU A 184 3.46 -7.76 -15.13
CA LEU A 184 3.26 -8.54 -16.36
C LEU A 184 4.40 -9.49 -16.68
N CYS A 185 5.62 -9.23 -16.20
CA CYS A 185 6.75 -10.13 -16.41
C CYS A 185 6.51 -11.55 -15.85
N LEU A 186 5.59 -11.70 -14.89
CA LEU A 186 5.26 -13.00 -14.30
C LEU A 186 4.46 -13.92 -15.23
N TYR A 187 3.79 -13.37 -16.26
CA TYR A 187 2.80 -14.09 -17.07
C TYR A 187 3.19 -14.28 -18.52
N ARG A 188 4.12 -13.50 -19.05
CA ARG A 188 4.40 -13.48 -20.48
C ARG A 188 5.76 -14.01 -20.85
N GLY A 189 5.76 -14.76 -21.95
CA GLY A 189 6.95 -15.08 -22.71
C GLY A 189 7.91 -16.04 -22.07
N ASN A 190 9.07 -16.13 -22.67
CA ASN A 190 10.23 -16.83 -22.13
C ASN A 190 10.97 -15.95 -21.12
N THR A 191 12.01 -16.47 -20.51
CA THR A 191 12.81 -15.74 -19.51
C THR A 191 13.38 -14.43 -20.04
N GLU A 192 13.79 -14.39 -21.31
CA GLU A 192 14.37 -13.21 -21.93
C GLU A 192 13.36 -12.07 -22.04
N GLU A 193 12.15 -12.33 -22.51
CA GLU A 193 11.06 -11.34 -22.56
C GLU A 193 10.70 -10.82 -21.18
N LYS A 194 10.64 -11.70 -20.18
CA LYS A 194 10.36 -11.32 -18.79
C LYS A 194 11.42 -10.39 -18.23
N LEU A 195 12.71 -10.74 -18.46
CA LEU A 195 13.84 -9.91 -18.03
C LEU A 195 13.86 -8.55 -18.75
N PHE A 196 13.44 -8.50 -20.03
CA PHE A 196 13.31 -7.25 -20.76
C PHE A 196 12.30 -6.30 -20.09
N PHE A 197 11.10 -6.78 -19.71
CA PHE A 197 10.10 -5.98 -19.01
C PHE A 197 10.61 -5.50 -17.64
N ILE A 198 11.29 -6.37 -16.89
CA ILE A 198 11.87 -5.99 -15.60
C ILE A 198 12.96 -4.91 -15.80
N GLN A 199 13.80 -5.05 -16.82
CA GLN A 199 14.88 -4.09 -17.10
C GLN A 199 14.33 -2.73 -17.53
N GLU A 200 13.23 -2.69 -18.31
CA GLU A 200 12.51 -1.46 -18.66
C GLU A 200 11.96 -0.79 -17.39
N ALA A 201 11.32 -1.56 -16.50
CA ALA A 201 10.82 -1.06 -15.24
C ALA A 201 11.95 -0.51 -14.32
N ILE A 202 13.08 -1.21 -14.23
CA ILE A 202 14.27 -0.75 -13.47
C ILE A 202 14.77 0.59 -14.03
N THR A 203 14.84 0.72 -15.35
CA THR A 203 15.32 1.95 -15.98
C THR A 203 14.42 3.15 -15.64
N ILE A 204 13.12 2.96 -15.70
CA ILE A 204 12.15 4.00 -15.32
C ILE A 204 12.29 4.32 -13.82
N ASN A 205 12.33 3.31 -12.96
CA ASN A 205 12.36 3.49 -11.51
C ASN A 205 13.68 4.11 -11.00
N LYS A 206 14.80 3.88 -11.68
CA LYS A 206 16.07 4.59 -11.41
C LYS A 206 15.94 6.08 -11.68
N ASN A 207 15.32 6.45 -12.80
CA ASN A 207 15.12 7.85 -13.14
C ASN A 207 14.15 8.58 -12.18
N LEU A 208 13.26 7.82 -11.54
CA LEU A 208 12.29 8.32 -10.56
C LEU A 208 12.78 8.24 -9.11
N ASP A 209 13.99 7.69 -8.86
CA ASP A 209 14.52 7.37 -7.52
C ASP A 209 13.53 6.55 -6.66
N ALA A 210 12.80 5.61 -7.30
CA ALA A 210 11.75 4.83 -6.67
C ALA A 210 12.33 3.59 -5.95
N GLN A 211 12.95 3.78 -4.79
CA GLN A 211 13.71 2.77 -4.04
C GLN A 211 12.89 1.51 -3.74
N TRP A 212 11.61 1.66 -3.33
CA TRP A 212 10.72 0.53 -3.07
C TRP A 212 10.50 -0.32 -4.33
N SER A 213 10.18 0.34 -5.46
CA SER A 213 9.95 -0.33 -6.74
C SER A 213 11.23 -0.98 -7.29
N LEU A 214 12.41 -0.39 -7.05
CA LEU A 214 13.67 -1.00 -7.41
C LEU A 214 13.92 -2.29 -6.62
N GLY A 215 13.63 -2.31 -5.32
CA GLY A 215 13.70 -3.53 -4.50
C GLY A 215 12.81 -4.64 -5.04
N GLU A 216 11.56 -4.31 -5.40
CA GLU A 216 10.61 -5.25 -6.00
C GLU A 216 11.09 -5.77 -7.37
N ASN A 217 11.55 -4.88 -8.26
CA ASN A 217 12.06 -5.26 -9.58
C ASN A 217 13.25 -6.23 -9.48
N TYR A 218 14.21 -5.97 -8.58
CA TYR A 218 15.37 -6.84 -8.40
C TYR A 218 14.99 -8.17 -7.74
N ASN A 219 14.00 -8.23 -6.85
CA ASN A 219 13.44 -9.49 -6.35
C ASN A 219 12.86 -10.32 -7.50
N ASN A 220 12.05 -9.71 -8.37
CA ASN A 220 11.48 -10.38 -9.53
C ASN A 220 12.55 -10.82 -10.55
N MET A 221 13.60 -10.01 -10.75
CA MET A 221 14.75 -10.38 -11.58
C MET A 221 15.46 -11.61 -11.01
N GLY A 222 15.74 -11.64 -9.71
CA GLY A 222 16.33 -12.79 -9.04
C GLY A 222 15.50 -14.05 -9.16
N LYS A 223 14.17 -13.91 -9.02
CA LYS A 223 13.21 -15.00 -9.25
C LYS A 223 13.29 -15.55 -10.68
N GLN A 224 13.33 -14.69 -11.70
CA GLN A 224 13.44 -15.15 -13.09
C GLN A 224 14.75 -15.88 -13.35
N TYR A 225 15.89 -15.35 -12.86
CA TYR A 225 17.18 -16.03 -12.95
C TYR A 225 17.20 -17.38 -12.20
N TYR A 226 16.49 -17.49 -11.07
CA TYR A 226 16.34 -18.76 -10.36
C TYR A 226 15.63 -19.81 -11.25
N TYR A 227 14.50 -19.46 -11.86
CA TYR A 227 13.78 -20.37 -12.75
C TYR A 227 14.59 -20.76 -14.00
N ASP A 228 15.44 -19.86 -14.48
CA ASP A 228 16.37 -20.11 -15.59
C ASP A 228 17.67 -20.80 -15.13
N LYS A 229 17.76 -21.24 -13.88
CA LYS A 229 18.92 -21.92 -13.28
C LYS A 229 20.22 -21.10 -13.31
N GLN A 230 20.14 -19.79 -13.51
CA GLN A 230 21.28 -18.87 -13.47
C GLN A 230 21.50 -18.39 -12.03
N TYR A 231 21.86 -19.30 -11.14
CA TYR A 231 21.87 -19.07 -9.68
C TYR A 231 22.78 -17.94 -9.21
N SER A 232 23.96 -17.78 -9.84
CA SER A 232 24.88 -16.67 -9.50
C SER A 232 24.24 -15.30 -9.79
N LYS A 233 23.58 -15.17 -10.95
CA LYS A 233 22.87 -13.92 -11.29
C LYS A 233 21.64 -13.72 -10.42
N ALA A 234 20.99 -14.82 -10.02
CA ALA A 234 19.86 -14.74 -9.08
C ALA A 234 20.32 -14.16 -7.74
N LEU A 235 21.42 -14.66 -7.16
CA LEU A 235 21.94 -14.12 -5.90
C LEU A 235 22.40 -12.66 -6.02
N GLU A 236 23.02 -12.28 -7.13
CA GLU A 236 23.41 -10.87 -7.37
C GLU A 236 22.20 -9.93 -7.40
N ALA A 237 21.13 -10.33 -8.12
CA ALA A 237 19.91 -9.56 -8.19
C ALA A 237 19.20 -9.49 -6.82
N LEU A 238 19.12 -10.62 -6.10
CA LEU A 238 18.54 -10.66 -4.76
C LEU A 238 19.33 -9.84 -3.74
N HIS A 239 20.67 -9.76 -3.87
CA HIS A 239 21.47 -8.90 -3.03
C HIS A 239 21.14 -7.42 -3.23
N LYS A 240 21.04 -6.97 -4.50
CA LYS A 240 20.59 -5.60 -4.81
C LYS A 240 19.19 -5.32 -4.29
N ALA A 241 18.27 -6.28 -4.44
CA ALA A 241 16.91 -6.16 -3.91
C ALA A 241 16.92 -5.96 -2.39
N TYR A 242 17.74 -6.75 -1.67
CA TYR A 242 17.86 -6.63 -0.23
C TYR A 242 18.40 -5.26 0.19
N GLU A 243 19.44 -4.75 -0.49
CA GLU A 243 19.99 -3.43 -0.19
C GLU A 243 18.93 -2.32 -0.30
N TYR A 244 18.18 -2.29 -1.42
CA TYR A 244 17.09 -1.32 -1.60
C TYR A 244 16.02 -1.45 -0.50
N ALA A 245 15.53 -2.67 -0.26
CA ALA A 245 14.47 -2.91 0.70
C ALA A 245 14.90 -2.63 2.15
N HIS A 246 16.12 -2.99 2.51
CA HIS A 246 16.68 -2.78 3.86
C HIS A 246 16.86 -1.29 4.17
N ASN A 247 17.40 -0.53 3.23
CA ASN A 247 17.66 0.91 3.39
C ASN A 247 16.37 1.70 3.70
N ILE A 248 15.25 1.30 3.13
CA ILE A 248 13.95 1.96 3.35
C ILE A 248 13.06 1.27 4.40
N GLY A 249 13.51 0.13 4.93
CA GLY A 249 12.77 -0.67 5.91
C GLY A 249 11.53 -1.36 5.36
N ALA A 250 11.53 -1.72 4.07
CA ALA A 250 10.41 -2.40 3.38
C ALA A 250 10.36 -3.88 3.76
N ARG A 251 9.74 -4.20 4.90
CA ARG A 251 9.73 -5.53 5.52
C ARG A 251 9.10 -6.60 4.62
N GLU A 252 8.07 -6.26 3.85
CA GLU A 252 7.45 -7.18 2.90
C GLU A 252 8.44 -7.61 1.81
N LEU A 253 9.13 -6.64 1.18
CA LEU A 253 10.15 -6.94 0.16
C LEU A 253 11.31 -7.77 0.71
N ILE A 254 11.69 -7.54 1.98
CA ILE A 254 12.72 -8.33 2.66
C ILE A 254 12.24 -9.76 2.88
N CYS A 255 10.97 -9.97 3.23
CA CYS A 255 10.37 -11.28 3.41
C CYS A 255 10.40 -12.09 2.10
N ASP A 256 9.98 -11.47 1.00
CA ASP A 256 10.04 -12.08 -0.34
C ASP A 256 11.48 -12.38 -0.76
N ASN A 257 12.40 -11.47 -0.47
CA ASN A 257 13.83 -11.67 -0.75
C ASN A 257 14.40 -12.89 -0.04
N TYR A 258 14.08 -13.07 1.23
CA TYR A 258 14.51 -14.23 2.00
C TYR A 258 13.97 -15.54 1.44
N GLU A 259 12.71 -15.55 0.95
CA GLU A 259 12.13 -16.72 0.30
C GLU A 259 12.94 -17.14 -0.93
N TYR A 260 13.16 -16.22 -1.88
CA TYR A 260 13.91 -16.52 -3.10
C TYR A 260 15.37 -16.84 -2.84
N SER A 261 16.02 -16.16 -1.89
CA SER A 261 17.40 -16.46 -1.47
C SER A 261 17.50 -17.90 -0.93
N SER A 262 16.57 -18.31 -0.08
CA SER A 262 16.49 -19.68 0.43
C SER A 262 16.36 -20.70 -0.71
N MET A 263 15.49 -20.44 -1.68
CA MET A 263 15.30 -21.33 -2.83
C MET A 263 16.57 -21.45 -3.69
N VAL A 264 17.28 -20.35 -3.93
CA VAL A 264 18.53 -20.37 -4.70
C VAL A 264 19.61 -21.16 -3.97
N TYR A 265 19.83 -20.89 -2.65
CA TYR A 265 20.82 -21.64 -1.86
C TYR A 265 20.50 -23.14 -1.79
N ALA A 266 19.24 -23.52 -1.66
CA ALA A 266 18.85 -24.92 -1.72
C ALA A 266 19.15 -25.55 -3.10
N ALA A 267 18.95 -24.82 -4.19
CA ALA A 267 19.21 -25.32 -5.55
C ALA A 267 20.71 -25.52 -5.85
N ILE A 268 21.59 -24.76 -5.21
CA ILE A 268 23.04 -24.94 -5.34
C ILE A 268 23.63 -25.91 -4.29
N GLY A 269 22.80 -26.49 -3.41
CA GLY A 269 23.22 -27.47 -2.40
C GLY A 269 23.74 -26.87 -1.10
N ASP A 270 23.72 -25.53 -0.93
CA ASP A 270 24.08 -24.88 0.33
C ASP A 270 22.86 -24.84 1.28
N TYR A 271 22.55 -26.00 1.85
CA TYR A 271 21.39 -26.17 2.73
C TYR A 271 21.51 -25.36 4.06
N ALA A 272 22.74 -25.04 4.49
CA ALA A 272 22.95 -24.23 5.69
C ALA A 272 22.46 -22.81 5.47
N GLN A 273 22.84 -22.18 4.35
CA GLN A 273 22.35 -20.85 4.01
C GLN A 273 20.85 -20.89 3.65
N ALA A 274 20.40 -21.90 2.94
CA ALA A 274 18.97 -22.07 2.63
C ALA A 274 18.11 -22.06 3.90
N TYR A 275 18.50 -22.85 4.91
CA TYR A 275 17.79 -22.91 6.19
C TYR A 275 17.83 -21.53 6.91
N LYS A 276 18.98 -20.86 6.95
CA LYS A 276 19.12 -19.54 7.57
C LYS A 276 18.17 -18.50 6.96
N TYR A 277 18.05 -18.47 5.63
CA TYR A 277 17.11 -17.55 4.95
C TYR A 277 15.66 -17.96 5.15
N LEU A 278 15.37 -19.26 5.15
CA LEU A 278 14.01 -19.76 5.43
C LEU A 278 13.56 -19.41 6.86
N ASP A 279 14.45 -19.54 7.84
CA ASP A 279 14.19 -19.17 9.24
C ASP A 279 13.89 -17.67 9.37
N LYS A 280 14.73 -16.81 8.76
CA LYS A 280 14.48 -15.37 8.71
C LYS A 280 13.13 -15.03 8.06
N ARG A 281 12.81 -15.68 6.94
CA ARG A 281 11.54 -15.53 6.25
C ARG A 281 10.37 -15.92 7.14
N TYR A 282 10.48 -17.05 7.86
CA TYR A 282 9.44 -17.55 8.76
C TYR A 282 9.15 -16.53 9.87
N HIS A 283 10.17 -16.05 10.56
CA HIS A 283 9.98 -15.08 11.65
C HIS A 283 9.38 -13.76 11.15
N LEU A 284 9.91 -13.21 10.07
CA LEU A 284 9.41 -11.95 9.49
C LEU A 284 7.99 -12.11 8.92
N GLY A 285 7.72 -13.22 8.23
CA GLY A 285 6.40 -13.53 7.69
C GLY A 285 5.33 -13.68 8.76
N LYS A 286 5.69 -14.31 9.91
CA LYS A 286 4.80 -14.43 11.06
C LYS A 286 4.43 -13.06 11.66
N GLU A 287 5.35 -12.12 11.67
CA GLU A 287 5.07 -10.75 12.09
C GLU A 287 4.14 -9.99 11.13
N LEU A 288 4.30 -10.23 9.82
CA LEU A 288 3.52 -9.57 8.78
C LEU A 288 2.10 -10.14 8.61
N GLN A 289 1.96 -11.47 8.77
CA GLN A 289 0.71 -12.21 8.52
C GLN A 289 0.09 -12.74 9.81
N SER A 290 -0.45 -11.89 10.64
CA SER A 290 -1.22 -12.35 11.79
C SER A 290 -2.72 -12.27 11.51
N SER A 291 -3.33 -13.37 11.03
CA SER A 291 -4.79 -13.51 10.88
C SER A 291 -5.55 -13.23 12.17
N ASN A 292 -4.94 -13.56 13.33
CA ASN A 292 -5.48 -13.20 14.65
C ASN A 292 -5.47 -11.68 14.89
N LYS A 293 -4.47 -10.96 14.36
CA LYS A 293 -4.44 -9.49 14.46
C LYS A 293 -5.60 -8.86 13.70
N LEU A 294 -5.88 -9.31 12.48
CA LEU A 294 -7.00 -8.79 11.69
C LEU A 294 -8.33 -9.00 12.41
N ARG A 295 -8.59 -10.22 12.92
CA ARG A 295 -9.82 -10.53 13.66
C ARG A 295 -9.98 -9.67 14.91
N ASN A 296 -8.90 -9.45 15.66
CA ASN A 296 -8.92 -8.61 16.85
C ASN A 296 -9.21 -7.15 16.50
N ILE A 297 -8.59 -6.64 15.43
CA ILE A 297 -8.82 -5.27 14.93
C ILE A 297 -10.26 -5.10 14.46
N GLU A 298 -10.81 -6.05 13.71
CA GLU A 298 -12.22 -6.00 13.27
C GLU A 298 -13.20 -6.03 14.44
N GLN A 299 -12.91 -6.81 15.49
CA GLN A 299 -13.69 -6.82 16.71
C GLN A 299 -13.61 -5.49 17.46
N GLU A 300 -12.40 -4.91 17.60
CA GLU A 300 -12.19 -3.60 18.23
C GLU A 300 -12.92 -2.48 17.47
N ILE A 301 -12.84 -2.48 16.13
CA ILE A 301 -13.53 -1.50 15.29
C ILE A 301 -15.05 -1.67 15.39
N SER A 302 -15.55 -2.90 15.36
CA SER A 302 -16.99 -3.18 15.49
C SER A 302 -17.53 -2.74 16.84
N TYR A 303 -16.77 -3.00 17.91
CA TYR A 303 -17.11 -2.56 19.27
C TYR A 303 -17.13 -1.04 19.37
N LYS A 304 -16.12 -0.34 18.84
CA LYS A 304 -16.07 1.13 18.83
C LYS A 304 -17.25 1.73 18.07
N ARG A 305 -17.58 1.21 16.88
CA ARG A 305 -18.77 1.65 16.12
C ARG A 305 -20.08 1.46 16.89
N TYR A 306 -20.21 0.34 17.58
CA TYR A 306 -21.37 0.10 18.44
C TYR A 306 -21.48 1.13 19.56
N GLN A 307 -20.37 1.47 20.23
CA GLN A 307 -20.33 2.50 21.27
C GLN A 307 -20.67 3.89 20.71
N ASP A 308 -20.13 4.26 19.54
CA ASP A 308 -20.40 5.54 18.89
C ASP A 308 -21.88 5.67 18.50
N GLN A 309 -22.49 4.59 17.96
CA GLN A 309 -23.93 4.56 17.64
C GLN A 309 -24.79 4.65 18.92
N LYS A 310 -24.43 3.92 19.95
CA LYS A 310 -25.15 3.97 21.23
C LYS A 310 -25.12 5.37 21.82
N TYR A 311 -23.93 6.00 21.87
CA TYR A 311 -23.77 7.38 22.34
C TYR A 311 -24.59 8.37 21.53
N ALA A 312 -24.58 8.26 20.20
CA ALA A 312 -25.38 9.12 19.33
C ALA A 312 -26.90 8.97 19.59
N THR A 313 -27.37 7.74 19.84
CA THR A 313 -28.77 7.47 20.17
C THR A 313 -29.15 8.06 21.51
N GLU A 314 -28.30 7.88 22.56
CA GLU A 314 -28.54 8.44 23.89
C GLU A 314 -28.55 9.97 23.88
N MET A 315 -27.71 10.61 23.08
CA MET A 315 -27.70 12.06 22.91
C MET A 315 -28.95 12.58 22.18
N GLN A 316 -29.48 11.82 21.20
CA GLN A 316 -30.73 12.14 20.54
C GLN A 316 -31.93 12.04 21.49
N GLU A 317 -31.98 11.00 22.35
CA GLU A 317 -33.04 10.82 23.34
C GLU A 317 -33.05 11.89 24.43
N GLN A 318 -31.87 12.46 24.78
CA GLN A 318 -31.79 13.57 25.76
C GLN A 318 -32.15 14.94 25.20
N THR A 319 -32.25 15.05 23.86
CA THR A 319 -32.56 16.33 23.19
C THR A 319 -34.08 16.49 22.90
N TYR A 320 -34.89 15.44 23.20
CA TYR A 320 -36.35 15.47 23.17
C TYR A 320 -36.95 15.48 24.58
#